data_fa303916759683be16afbf0e77aa45c6
#
_entry.id   fa303916759683be16afbf0e77aa45c6
#
_cell.length_a   1.000
_cell.length_b   1.000
_cell.length_c   1.000
_cell.angle_alpha   90.00
_cell.angle_beta   90.00
_cell.angle_gamma   90.00
#
_symmetry.space_group_name_H-M   'P 1'
#
loop_
_entity.id
_entity.type
_entity.pdbx_description
1 polymer ?
#
loop_
_entity_poly.entity_id
_entity_poly.type
_entity_poly.pdbx_seq_one_letter_code
_entity_poly.pdbx_strand_id
1 'polypeptide(L)'
;MTYLMLKTQKDLRMTHKDKDLEKIYNDVFADAVEYMRDYEVQAVAATYMAIAMRLYKTHLEDDDYKKMIETVIETEVKPYKPKKVLH
;
A
#
# COMPACT_ATOMS: atom_id res chain seq x y z
N MET A 1 3.16 9.41 -1.06
CA MET A 1 1.84 8.87 -1.10
C MET A 1 1.80 7.51 -1.66
N THR A 2 0.97 6.70 -1.10
CA THR A 2 0.78 5.35 -1.56
C THR A 2 0.45 5.29 -3.04
N TYR A 3 -0.26 6.30 -3.49
CA TYR A 3 -0.69 6.33 -4.87
C TYR A 3 0.48 6.37 -5.86
N LEU A 4 1.56 7.02 -5.47
CA LEU A 4 2.71 7.06 -6.33
C LEU A 4 3.29 5.68 -6.58
N MET A 5 3.33 4.87 -5.54
CA MET A 5 3.82 3.52 -5.68
C MET A 5 2.93 2.71 -6.60
N LEU A 6 1.63 2.89 -6.48
CA LEU A 6 0.71 2.20 -7.36
C LEU A 6 0.91 2.63 -8.80
N LYS A 7 1.21 3.89 -8.99
CA LYS A 7 1.44 4.38 -10.32
C LYS A 7 2.68 3.75 -10.94
N THR A 8 3.70 3.55 -10.12
CA THR A 8 4.90 2.88 -10.59
C THR A 8 4.58 1.47 -11.04
N GLN A 9 3.77 0.76 -10.28
CA GLN A 9 3.35 -0.57 -10.68
C GLN A 9 2.57 -0.54 -11.98
N LYS A 10 1.75 0.45 -12.14
CA LYS A 10 0.98 0.59 -13.34
C LYS A 10 1.89 0.74 -14.53
N ASP A 11 2.95 1.53 -14.39
CA ASP A 11 3.90 1.73 -15.46
C ASP A 11 4.53 0.42 -15.88
N LEU A 12 4.86 -0.41 -14.91
CA LEU A 12 5.47 -1.68 -15.20
C LEU A 12 4.54 -2.62 -15.94
N ARG A 13 3.28 -2.57 -15.61
CA ARG A 13 2.33 -3.48 -16.19
C ARG A 13 1.52 -2.90 -17.31
N MET A 14 1.29 -1.63 -17.24
CA MET A 14 0.56 -0.94 -18.29
C MET A 14 -0.84 -1.46 -18.51
N THR A 15 -1.42 -2.09 -17.52
CA THR A 15 -2.72 -2.72 -17.72
C THR A 15 -3.84 -2.17 -16.87
N HIS A 16 -3.50 -1.41 -15.83
CA HIS A 16 -4.53 -0.91 -14.93
C HIS A 16 -4.91 0.49 -15.26
N LYS A 17 -6.18 0.78 -15.08
CA LYS A 17 -6.66 2.14 -15.23
C LYS A 17 -6.59 2.85 -13.91
N ASP A 18 -6.40 4.16 -14.01
CA ASP A 18 -6.29 4.96 -12.80
C ASP A 18 -7.50 4.80 -11.90
N LYS A 19 -8.67 4.71 -12.47
CA LYS A 19 -9.86 4.61 -11.63
C LYS A 19 -9.99 3.25 -10.96
N ASP A 20 -9.40 2.21 -11.54
CA ASP A 20 -9.35 0.92 -10.87
C ASP A 20 -8.46 1.00 -9.64
N LEU A 21 -7.32 1.63 -9.77
CA LEU A 21 -6.42 1.80 -8.64
C LEU A 21 -7.05 2.66 -7.56
N GLU A 22 -7.77 3.67 -7.96
CA GLU A 22 -8.45 4.55 -7.04
C GLU A 22 -9.51 3.79 -6.25
N LYS A 23 -10.26 2.96 -6.95
CA LYS A 23 -11.29 2.19 -6.28
C LYS A 23 -10.68 1.22 -5.28
N ILE A 24 -9.64 0.52 -5.69
CA ILE A 24 -8.97 -0.43 -4.79
C ILE A 24 -8.44 0.31 -3.57
N TYR A 25 -7.79 1.44 -3.80
CA TYR A 25 -7.25 2.20 -2.69
C TYR A 25 -8.35 2.63 -1.73
N ASN A 26 -9.43 3.16 -2.27
CA ASN A 26 -10.51 3.65 -1.43
C ASN A 26 -11.13 2.52 -0.61
N ASP A 27 -11.33 1.38 -1.23
CA ASP A 27 -11.94 0.25 -0.55
C ASP A 27 -11.03 -0.27 0.56
N VAL A 28 -9.74 -0.43 0.24
CA VAL A 28 -8.80 -0.95 1.22
C VAL A 28 -8.60 0.06 2.35
N PHE A 29 -8.55 1.33 2.01
CA PHE A 29 -8.38 2.35 3.04
C PHE A 29 -9.58 2.38 3.98
N ALA A 30 -10.77 2.22 3.44
CA ALA A 30 -11.97 2.18 4.28
C ALA A 30 -11.91 1.01 5.26
N ASP A 31 -11.45 -0.14 4.78
CA ASP A 31 -11.29 -1.29 5.65
C ASP A 31 -10.25 -1.01 6.74
N ALA A 32 -9.15 -0.38 6.36
CA ALA A 32 -8.11 -0.06 7.33
C ALA A 32 -8.63 0.86 8.42
N VAL A 33 -9.40 1.87 8.02
CA VAL A 33 -9.98 2.80 8.99
C VAL A 33 -10.90 2.06 9.97
N GLU A 34 -11.66 1.12 9.45
CA GLU A 34 -12.55 0.35 10.29
C GLU A 34 -11.78 -0.44 11.33
N TYR A 35 -10.68 -1.07 10.91
CA TYR A 35 -9.86 -1.83 11.86
C TYR A 35 -9.21 -0.92 12.88
N MET A 36 -8.86 0.29 12.48
CA MET A 36 -8.18 1.20 13.39
C MET A 36 -9.09 1.72 14.51
N ARG A 37 -10.36 1.45 14.44
CA ARG A 37 -11.25 1.76 15.53
C ARG A 37 -10.99 0.89 16.75
N ASP A 38 -10.66 -0.36 16.50
CA ASP A 38 -10.56 -1.34 17.57
C ASP A 38 -9.15 -1.84 17.80
N TYR A 39 -8.25 -1.62 16.86
CA TYR A 39 -6.90 -2.17 16.94
C TYR A 39 -5.89 -1.07 16.72
N GLU A 40 -4.68 -1.31 17.19
CA GLU A 40 -3.63 -0.33 17.06
C GLU A 40 -3.25 -0.13 15.61
N VAL A 41 -2.96 1.12 15.28
CA VAL A 41 -2.59 1.47 13.90
C VAL A 41 -1.40 0.65 13.42
N GLN A 42 -0.41 0.45 14.29
CA GLN A 42 0.76 -0.29 13.88
C GLN A 42 0.44 -1.74 13.56
N ALA A 43 -0.46 -2.33 14.31
CA ALA A 43 -0.85 -3.71 14.03
C ALA A 43 -1.59 -3.79 12.70
N VAL A 44 -2.44 -2.83 12.43
CA VAL A 44 -3.16 -2.80 11.17
C VAL A 44 -2.20 -2.60 10.01
N ALA A 45 -1.29 -1.65 10.14
CA ALA A 45 -0.32 -1.37 9.09
C ALA A 45 0.58 -2.57 8.83
N ALA A 46 1.04 -3.22 9.90
CA ALA A 46 1.90 -4.39 9.75
C ALA A 46 1.19 -5.51 9.02
N THR A 47 -0.10 -5.67 9.30
CA THR A 47 -0.88 -6.71 8.65
C THR A 47 -1.00 -6.44 7.15
N TYR A 48 -1.32 -5.20 6.78
CA TYR A 48 -1.39 -4.86 5.36
C TYR A 48 -0.05 -5.02 4.67
N MET A 49 1.02 -4.64 5.35
CA MET A 49 2.35 -4.79 4.77
C MET A 49 2.66 -6.27 4.54
N ALA A 50 2.35 -7.11 5.51
CA ALA A 50 2.61 -8.53 5.39
C ALA A 50 1.84 -9.13 4.21
N ILE A 51 0.59 -8.73 4.06
CA ILE A 51 -0.21 -9.23 2.95
C ILE A 51 0.37 -8.75 1.63
N ALA A 52 0.74 -7.48 1.56
CA ALA A 52 1.29 -6.93 0.33
C ALA A 52 2.58 -7.63 -0.06
N MET A 53 3.46 -7.83 0.91
CA MET A 53 4.72 -8.50 0.62
C MET A 53 4.49 -9.92 0.15
N ARG A 54 3.53 -10.59 0.74
CA ARG A 54 3.23 -11.96 0.35
C ARG A 54 2.68 -12.02 -1.06
N LEU A 55 1.85 -11.07 -1.44
CA LEU A 55 1.35 -11.02 -2.80
C LEU A 55 2.48 -10.81 -3.78
N TYR A 56 3.38 -9.88 -3.49
CA TYR A 56 4.53 -9.67 -4.35
C TYR A 56 5.37 -10.94 -4.47
N LYS A 57 5.65 -11.57 -3.33
CA LYS A 57 6.49 -12.75 -3.32
C LYS A 57 5.86 -13.88 -4.11
N THR A 58 4.55 -13.97 -4.08
CA THR A 58 3.84 -15.02 -4.78
C THR A 58 3.89 -14.84 -6.30
N HIS A 59 3.89 -13.60 -6.75
CA HIS A 59 3.70 -13.32 -8.17
C HIS A 59 4.94 -12.83 -8.89
N LEU A 60 6.02 -12.54 -8.17
CA LEU A 60 7.24 -12.02 -8.78
C LEU A 60 8.38 -13.02 -8.62
N GLU A 61 9.28 -13.02 -9.59
CA GLU A 61 10.53 -13.74 -9.43
C GLU A 61 11.35 -13.11 -8.33
N ASP A 62 12.29 -13.88 -7.78
CA ASP A 62 13.04 -13.40 -6.62
C ASP A 62 13.72 -12.06 -6.86
N ASP A 63 14.33 -11.89 -8.02
CA ASP A 63 15.01 -10.63 -8.31
C ASP A 63 14.05 -9.48 -8.42
N ASP A 64 12.92 -9.72 -9.06
CA ASP A 64 11.89 -8.69 -9.20
C ASP A 64 11.27 -8.35 -7.86
N TYR A 65 11.10 -9.35 -7.02
CA TYR A 65 10.58 -9.11 -5.68
C TYR A 65 11.51 -8.19 -4.90
N LYS A 66 12.81 -8.47 -4.96
CA LYS A 66 13.78 -7.64 -4.25
C LYS A 66 13.74 -6.20 -4.76
N LYS A 67 13.68 -6.05 -6.06
CA LYS A 67 13.62 -4.71 -6.64
C LYS A 67 12.36 -3.99 -6.22
N MET A 68 11.25 -4.70 -6.16
CA MET A 68 10.00 -4.07 -5.74
C MET A 68 10.07 -3.62 -4.30
N ILE A 69 10.61 -4.46 -3.43
CA ILE A 69 10.73 -4.10 -2.02
C ILE A 69 11.64 -2.90 -1.85
N GLU A 70 12.74 -2.87 -2.60
CA GLU A 70 13.62 -1.72 -2.55
C GLU A 70 12.92 -0.45 -3.01
N THR A 71 12.14 -0.56 -4.07
CA THR A 71 11.38 0.58 -4.55
C THR A 71 10.40 1.07 -3.49
N VAL A 72 9.73 0.14 -2.83
CA VAL A 72 8.79 0.50 -1.78
C VAL A 72 9.49 1.27 -0.67
N ILE A 73 10.64 0.76 -0.25
CA ILE A 73 11.36 1.38 0.86
C ILE A 73 11.84 2.78 0.47
N GLU A 74 12.26 2.93 -0.76
CA GLU A 74 12.81 4.20 -1.22
C GLU A 74 11.76 5.21 -1.62
N THR A 75 10.53 4.77 -1.79
CA THR A 75 9.46 5.67 -2.19
C THR A 75 9.11 6.60 -1.04
N GLU A 76 9.13 7.87 -1.35
CA GLU A 76 8.76 8.86 -0.37
C GLU A 76 7.25 8.91 -0.24
N VAL A 77 6.76 8.79 0.98
CA VAL A 77 5.33 8.75 1.21
C VAL A 77 4.98 9.86 2.18
N LYS A 78 3.99 10.66 1.80
CA LYS A 78 3.51 11.68 2.71
C LYS A 78 2.51 11.09 3.67
N PRO A 79 2.68 11.33 4.95
CA PRO A 79 1.72 10.82 5.91
C PRO A 79 0.37 11.51 5.72
N TYR A 80 -0.67 10.83 6.12
CA TYR A 80 -1.97 11.47 6.17
C TYR A 80 -1.91 12.59 7.18
N LYS A 81 -2.67 13.64 6.90
CA LYS A 81 -2.70 14.74 7.82
C LYS A 81 -3.22 14.26 9.16
N PRO A 82 -2.44 14.45 10.22
CA PRO A 82 -2.93 14.00 11.52
C PRO A 82 -4.09 14.86 11.96
N LYS A 83 -5.08 14.21 12.53
CA LYS A 83 -6.17 14.92 13.13
C LYS A 83 -5.84 15.14 14.57
N LYS A 84 -6.26 16.29 15.06
CA LYS A 84 -5.95 16.60 16.44
C LYS A 84 -6.47 15.59 17.39
N VAL A 85 -7.57 15.00 17.05
CA VAL A 85 -8.20 14.04 17.92
C VAL A 85 -7.41 12.77 18.05
N LEU A 86 -6.43 12.59 17.21
CA LEU A 86 -5.65 11.36 17.26
C LEU A 86 -4.58 11.38 18.31
N HIS A 87 -4.44 12.44 19.00
CA HIS A 87 -3.38 12.55 20.01
C HIS A 87 -3.85 12.44 21.39
#